data_dc39ef4d34b84c7e3bad2a2ed60a9744
#
_entry.id   dc39ef4d34b84c7e3bad2a2ed60a9744
#
_cell.length_a   1.000
_cell.length_b   1.000
_cell.length_c   1.000
_cell.angle_alpha   90.00
_cell.angle_beta   90.00
_cell.angle_gamma   90.00
#
_symmetry.space_group_name_H-M   'P 1'
#
loop_
_entity.id
_entity.type
_entity.pdbx_description
1 polymer ?
#
loop_
_entity_poly.entity_id
_entity_poly.type
_entity_poly.pdbx_seq_one_letter_code
_entity_poly.pdbx_strand_id
1 'polypeptide(L)'
;MHSARRFRCCLVGGTFDRLHAGHRLLLNAASKDSDAIEIHITSEQMAEEKSQFVQSFEDRMDELHNWATKITDCKVSVHQLNDAHGPARHHSTADAIVATPETIGMCSSINEERVENGLTPLHIIEVMHLDGVEGGIISSSAIRNGYMDQEGHPWMAEQLRKSRLKMVAALDMELKTPMGILFEGPEDDPEIGMAAALDGLPSPHGAIVTVGDVTTKTMLDMGLTPDIALIDGQTKRTELDEDLKVNPQRFHHHIHAEKNPVDFVNL
;
A
#
# COMPACT_ATOMS: atom_id res chain seq x y z
N MET A 1 -10.28 -31.04 -20.33
CA MET A 1 -11.17 -30.14 -21.09
C MET A 1 -11.17 -28.84 -20.32
N HIS A 2 -10.53 -27.76 -20.83
CA HIS A 2 -10.72 -26.44 -20.23
C HIS A 2 -12.16 -26.02 -20.54
N SER A 3 -12.95 -25.78 -19.50
CA SER A 3 -14.24 -25.12 -19.66
C SER A 3 -13.98 -23.76 -20.32
N ALA A 4 -14.79 -23.41 -21.34
CA ALA A 4 -14.70 -22.08 -21.93
C ALA A 4 -14.91 -21.04 -20.82
N ARG A 5 -14.01 -20.06 -20.74
CA ARG A 5 -14.12 -19.00 -19.75
C ARG A 5 -15.30 -18.12 -20.07
N ARG A 6 -15.84 -17.49 -19.03
CA ARG A 6 -17.05 -16.70 -19.14
C ARG A 6 -16.83 -15.39 -19.91
N PHE A 7 -15.62 -14.80 -19.75
CA PHE A 7 -15.31 -13.50 -20.32
C PHE A 7 -14.08 -13.57 -21.23
N ARG A 8 -14.10 -12.83 -22.32
CA ARG A 8 -12.98 -12.69 -23.25
C ARG A 8 -11.91 -11.78 -22.68
N CYS A 9 -12.35 -10.65 -22.09
CA CYS A 9 -11.45 -9.65 -21.53
C CYS A 9 -12.12 -8.95 -20.34
N CYS A 10 -11.46 -8.99 -19.19
CA CYS A 10 -11.89 -8.27 -17.99
C CYS A 10 -10.95 -7.08 -17.71
N LEU A 11 -11.54 -5.93 -17.46
CA LEU A 11 -10.81 -4.71 -17.10
C LEU A 11 -10.65 -4.60 -15.57
N VAL A 12 -9.48 -4.15 -15.14
CA VAL A 12 -9.18 -3.91 -13.74
C VAL A 12 -8.46 -2.57 -13.62
N GLY A 13 -9.05 -1.62 -12.90
CA GLY A 13 -8.46 -0.30 -12.66
C GLY A 13 -8.06 -0.11 -11.20
N GLY A 14 -6.94 0.56 -10.95
CA GLY A 14 -6.52 0.84 -9.58
C GLY A 14 -5.18 1.55 -9.46
N THR A 15 -4.83 1.96 -8.25
CA THR A 15 -3.51 2.53 -7.96
C THR A 15 -2.47 1.41 -7.78
N PHE A 16 -2.86 0.31 -7.18
CA PHE A 16 -2.02 -0.86 -6.90
C PHE A 16 -0.77 -0.55 -6.07
N ASP A 17 -0.87 0.45 -5.21
CA ASP A 17 0.20 0.81 -4.30
C ASP A 17 0.40 -0.30 -3.27
N ARG A 18 1.65 -0.73 -3.07
CA ARG A 18 2.00 -1.84 -2.16
C ARG A 18 1.13 -3.07 -2.40
N LEU A 19 1.30 -3.73 -3.54
CA LEU A 19 0.44 -4.83 -4.01
C LEU A 19 0.10 -5.84 -2.90
N HIS A 20 -1.01 -5.59 -2.20
CA HIS A 20 -1.44 -6.31 -1.01
C HIS A 20 -2.49 -7.39 -1.30
N ALA A 21 -2.85 -8.18 -0.29
CA ALA A 21 -3.78 -9.31 -0.42
C ALA A 21 -5.15 -8.90 -1.01
N GLY A 22 -5.67 -7.70 -0.67
CA GLY A 22 -6.90 -7.16 -1.26
C GLY A 22 -6.77 -6.93 -2.77
N HIS A 23 -5.66 -6.35 -3.24
CA HIS A 23 -5.39 -6.20 -4.67
C HIS A 23 -5.28 -7.56 -5.37
N ARG A 24 -4.57 -8.52 -4.75
CA ARG A 24 -4.45 -9.86 -5.34
C ARG A 24 -5.78 -10.61 -5.40
N LEU A 25 -6.67 -10.41 -4.41
CA LEU A 25 -8.03 -10.97 -4.46
C LEU A 25 -8.80 -10.45 -5.68
N LEU A 26 -8.76 -9.13 -5.91
CA LEU A 26 -9.40 -8.47 -7.04
C LEU A 26 -8.84 -8.96 -8.39
N LEU A 27 -7.52 -9.02 -8.54
CA LEU A 27 -6.85 -9.51 -9.73
C LEU A 27 -7.14 -11.01 -10.01
N ASN A 28 -7.18 -11.82 -8.96
CA ASN A 28 -7.52 -13.24 -9.07
C ASN A 28 -8.98 -13.44 -9.47
N ALA A 29 -9.91 -12.62 -8.96
CA ALA A 29 -11.31 -12.67 -9.37
C ALA A 29 -11.46 -12.34 -10.88
N ALA A 30 -10.71 -11.34 -11.38
CA ALA A 30 -10.70 -11.01 -12.79
C ALA A 30 -10.14 -12.15 -13.66
N SER A 31 -9.01 -12.75 -13.26
CA SER A 31 -8.30 -13.74 -14.09
C SER A 31 -8.97 -15.12 -14.12
N LYS A 32 -9.71 -15.47 -13.06
CA LYS A 32 -10.32 -16.79 -12.90
C LYS A 32 -11.28 -17.17 -14.03
N ASP A 33 -12.13 -16.23 -14.43
CA ASP A 33 -13.19 -16.45 -15.39
C ASP A 33 -12.98 -15.76 -16.74
N SER A 34 -11.78 -15.20 -16.98
CA SER A 34 -11.46 -14.40 -18.18
C SER A 34 -10.29 -15.01 -18.97
N ASP A 35 -10.38 -15.00 -20.30
CA ASP A 35 -9.27 -15.40 -21.20
C ASP A 35 -8.13 -14.38 -21.15
N ALA A 36 -8.46 -13.11 -20.93
CA ALA A 36 -7.51 -12.01 -20.79
C ALA A 36 -7.96 -11.04 -19.70
N ILE A 37 -7.00 -10.40 -19.04
CA ILE A 37 -7.22 -9.23 -18.18
C ILE A 37 -6.33 -8.07 -18.62
N GLU A 38 -6.90 -6.87 -18.59
CA GLU A 38 -6.17 -5.63 -18.81
C GLU A 38 -6.18 -4.83 -17.50
N ILE A 39 -5.01 -4.63 -16.93
CA ILE A 39 -4.81 -3.92 -15.69
C ILE A 39 -4.41 -2.48 -16.02
N HIS A 40 -5.18 -1.52 -15.53
CA HIS A 40 -4.95 -0.10 -15.74
C HIS A 40 -4.50 0.54 -14.43
N ILE A 41 -3.21 0.93 -14.37
CA ILE A 41 -2.59 1.55 -13.19
C ILE A 41 -2.68 3.06 -13.30
N THR A 42 -3.14 3.75 -12.26
CA THR A 42 -3.12 5.22 -12.21
C THR A 42 -1.73 5.76 -12.49
N SER A 43 -1.67 6.82 -13.32
CA SER A 43 -0.43 7.55 -13.59
C SER A 43 0.22 8.05 -12.29
N GLU A 44 1.48 8.47 -12.36
CA GLU A 44 2.18 9.06 -11.22
C GLU A 44 1.39 10.26 -10.66
N GLN A 45 0.96 11.18 -11.53
CA GLN A 45 0.19 12.35 -11.13
C GLN A 45 -1.11 11.97 -10.39
N MET A 46 -1.91 11.03 -10.92
CA MET A 46 -3.14 10.59 -10.26
C MET A 46 -2.88 9.91 -8.92
N ALA A 47 -1.75 9.25 -8.78
CA ALA A 47 -1.35 8.60 -7.54
C ALA A 47 -0.92 9.62 -6.49
N GLU A 48 -0.14 10.63 -6.87
CA GLU A 48 0.32 11.73 -6.01
C GLU A 48 -0.85 12.58 -5.46
N GLU A 49 -1.93 12.74 -6.25
CA GLU A 49 -3.18 13.38 -5.78
C GLU A 49 -3.82 12.66 -4.58
N LYS A 50 -3.56 11.36 -4.41
CA LYS A 50 -4.06 10.57 -3.27
C LYS A 50 -3.14 10.66 -2.05
N SER A 51 -1.84 10.57 -2.26
CA SER A 51 -0.83 10.66 -1.20
C SER A 51 0.57 10.76 -1.81
N GLN A 52 1.42 11.61 -1.24
CA GLN A 52 2.84 11.70 -1.59
C GLN A 52 3.65 10.43 -1.26
N PHE A 53 3.10 9.53 -0.46
CA PHE A 53 3.75 8.29 -0.02
C PHE A 53 3.38 7.08 -0.89
N VAL A 54 2.72 7.28 -2.01
CA VAL A 54 2.46 6.21 -2.97
C VAL A 54 3.77 5.79 -3.64
N GLN A 55 3.95 4.48 -3.87
CA GLN A 55 5.09 3.97 -4.63
C GLN A 55 5.16 4.61 -6.03
N SER A 56 6.37 4.70 -6.58
CA SER A 56 6.57 5.15 -7.97
C SER A 56 5.74 4.33 -8.95
N PHE A 57 5.44 4.90 -10.11
CA PHE A 57 4.72 4.16 -11.16
C PHE A 57 5.48 2.88 -11.57
N GLU A 58 6.81 2.96 -11.65
CA GLU A 58 7.68 1.83 -12.01
C GLU A 58 7.61 0.70 -10.98
N ASP A 59 7.70 1.01 -9.68
CA ASP A 59 7.60 -0.01 -8.63
C ASP A 59 6.24 -0.73 -8.66
N ARG A 60 5.15 0.02 -8.83
CA ARG A 60 3.79 -0.54 -8.94
C ARG A 60 3.63 -1.42 -10.18
N MET A 61 4.21 -1.00 -11.29
CA MET A 61 4.24 -1.75 -12.54
C MET A 61 5.02 -3.06 -12.37
N ASP A 62 6.19 -3.01 -11.75
CA ASP A 62 7.06 -4.17 -11.52
C ASP A 62 6.39 -5.20 -10.59
N GLU A 63 5.72 -4.74 -9.54
CA GLU A 63 4.98 -5.64 -8.65
C GLU A 63 3.85 -6.37 -9.38
N LEU A 64 3.12 -5.67 -10.26
CA LEU A 64 2.08 -6.28 -11.08
C LEU A 64 2.65 -7.24 -12.14
N HIS A 65 3.75 -6.89 -12.80
CA HIS A 65 4.44 -7.80 -13.72
C HIS A 65 4.90 -9.06 -12.99
N ASN A 66 5.51 -8.92 -11.80
CA ASN A 66 5.92 -10.06 -10.98
C ASN A 66 4.74 -10.94 -10.55
N TRP A 67 3.57 -10.34 -10.26
CA TRP A 67 2.36 -11.09 -10.01
C TRP A 67 1.88 -11.81 -11.28
N ALA A 68 1.85 -11.11 -12.41
CA ALA A 68 1.38 -11.64 -13.69
C ALA A 68 2.17 -12.86 -14.17
N THR A 69 3.49 -12.93 -13.88
CA THR A 69 4.32 -14.10 -14.24
C THR A 69 3.86 -15.41 -13.61
N LYS A 70 3.07 -15.34 -12.53
CA LYS A 70 2.52 -16.50 -11.82
C LYS A 70 1.19 -16.97 -12.40
N ILE A 71 0.61 -16.21 -13.31
CA ILE A 71 -0.66 -16.51 -13.98
C ILE A 71 -0.34 -17.10 -15.34
N THR A 72 -0.62 -18.40 -15.50
CA THR A 72 -0.22 -19.16 -16.71
C THR A 72 -1.35 -19.37 -17.70
N ASP A 73 -2.58 -19.24 -17.26
CA ASP A 73 -3.78 -19.65 -17.99
C ASP A 73 -4.70 -18.48 -18.40
N CYS A 74 -4.29 -17.23 -18.08
CA CYS A 74 -4.95 -15.99 -18.47
C CYS A 74 -3.92 -15.03 -19.06
N LYS A 75 -4.23 -14.36 -20.17
CA LYS A 75 -3.36 -13.32 -20.73
C LYS A 75 -3.45 -12.08 -19.85
N VAL A 76 -2.31 -11.54 -19.44
CA VAL A 76 -2.24 -10.33 -18.62
C VAL A 76 -1.52 -9.24 -19.38
N SER A 77 -2.13 -8.05 -19.45
CA SER A 77 -1.48 -6.84 -19.94
C SER A 77 -1.66 -5.72 -18.92
N VAL A 78 -0.68 -4.84 -18.83
CA VAL A 78 -0.66 -3.73 -17.86
C VAL A 78 -0.48 -2.42 -18.61
N HIS A 79 -1.32 -1.44 -18.34
CA HIS A 79 -1.41 -0.17 -19.03
C HIS A 79 -1.50 0.98 -18.04
N GLN A 80 -1.05 2.17 -18.44
CA GLN A 80 -1.20 3.38 -17.65
C GLN A 80 -2.63 3.92 -17.78
N LEU A 81 -3.20 4.35 -16.65
CA LEU A 81 -4.47 5.05 -16.54
C LEU A 81 -4.23 6.54 -16.33
N ASN A 82 -4.77 7.37 -17.22
CA ASN A 82 -4.56 8.82 -17.18
C ASN A 82 -5.82 9.61 -16.76
N ASP A 83 -6.96 8.94 -16.65
CA ASP A 83 -8.21 9.53 -16.19
C ASP A 83 -9.08 8.48 -15.46
N ALA A 84 -10.05 8.94 -14.67
CA ALA A 84 -10.84 8.06 -13.80
C ALA A 84 -11.68 7.00 -14.55
N HIS A 85 -12.14 7.29 -15.76
CA HIS A 85 -12.94 6.35 -16.55
C HIS A 85 -12.09 5.46 -17.46
N GLY A 86 -10.88 5.92 -17.79
CA GLY A 86 -9.94 5.22 -18.64
C GLY A 86 -10.53 4.78 -19.98
N PRO A 87 -9.98 3.71 -20.58
CA PRO A 87 -10.47 3.20 -21.87
C PRO A 87 -11.80 2.44 -21.76
N ALA A 88 -12.27 2.10 -20.54
CA ALA A 88 -13.40 1.20 -20.33
C ALA A 88 -14.68 1.65 -21.08
N ARG A 89 -14.94 2.96 -21.13
CA ARG A 89 -16.10 3.56 -21.83
C ARG A 89 -16.11 3.33 -23.33
N HIS A 90 -14.95 3.07 -23.95
CA HIS A 90 -14.83 2.88 -25.41
C HIS A 90 -14.22 1.53 -25.80
N HIS A 91 -13.92 0.68 -24.82
CA HIS A 91 -13.26 -0.59 -25.07
C HIS A 91 -14.17 -1.58 -25.80
N SER A 92 -13.86 -1.91 -27.04
CA SER A 92 -14.74 -2.67 -27.93
C SER A 92 -14.78 -4.17 -27.63
N THR A 93 -13.72 -4.73 -27.05
CA THR A 93 -13.57 -6.19 -26.85
C THR A 93 -13.73 -6.63 -25.41
N ALA A 94 -13.66 -5.70 -24.44
CA ALA A 94 -13.92 -6.03 -23.05
C ALA A 94 -15.41 -6.33 -22.82
N ASP A 95 -15.67 -7.32 -21.99
CA ASP A 95 -17.00 -7.79 -21.62
C ASP A 95 -17.21 -7.90 -20.08
N ALA A 96 -16.16 -7.68 -19.29
CA ALA A 96 -16.26 -7.58 -17.83
C ALA A 96 -15.37 -6.46 -17.26
N ILE A 97 -15.70 -6.01 -16.05
CA ILE A 97 -14.91 -5.08 -15.25
C ILE A 97 -15.03 -5.48 -13.78
N VAL A 98 -13.92 -5.42 -13.03
CA VAL A 98 -13.96 -5.68 -11.58
C VAL A 98 -14.21 -4.38 -10.84
N ALA A 99 -15.06 -4.46 -9.81
CA ALA A 99 -15.38 -3.35 -8.92
C ALA A 99 -15.26 -3.77 -7.45
N THR A 100 -14.91 -2.81 -6.62
CA THR A 100 -15.09 -2.85 -5.16
C THR A 100 -16.32 -2.04 -4.77
N PRO A 101 -16.85 -2.14 -3.53
CA PRO A 101 -17.96 -1.32 -3.08
C PRO A 101 -17.80 0.19 -3.34
N GLU A 102 -16.55 0.71 -3.27
CA GLU A 102 -16.30 2.13 -3.55
C GLU A 102 -16.32 2.45 -5.05
N THR A 103 -16.00 1.50 -5.92
CA THR A 103 -15.86 1.74 -7.36
C THR A 103 -17.06 1.27 -8.18
N ILE A 104 -18.03 0.58 -7.56
CA ILE A 104 -19.21 0.06 -8.26
C ILE A 104 -20.04 1.17 -8.92
N GLY A 105 -20.17 2.32 -8.27
CA GLY A 105 -20.84 3.49 -8.83
C GLY A 105 -20.17 4.02 -10.09
N MET A 106 -18.82 4.06 -10.10
CA MET A 106 -18.03 4.43 -11.27
C MET A 106 -18.22 3.43 -12.42
N CYS A 107 -18.23 2.12 -12.13
CA CYS A 107 -18.45 1.10 -13.14
C CYS A 107 -19.87 1.19 -13.74
N SER A 108 -20.86 1.59 -12.95
CA SER A 108 -22.22 1.84 -13.43
C SER A 108 -22.25 3.03 -14.39
N SER A 109 -21.61 4.15 -14.04
CA SER A 109 -21.49 5.32 -14.92
C SER A 109 -20.77 5.00 -16.23
N ILE A 110 -19.69 4.21 -16.18
CA ILE A 110 -19.01 3.71 -17.39
C ILE A 110 -19.99 2.92 -18.27
N ASN A 111 -20.82 2.08 -17.70
CA ASN A 111 -21.80 1.31 -18.46
C ASN A 111 -22.89 2.19 -19.11
N GLU A 112 -23.33 3.27 -18.45
CA GLU A 112 -24.23 4.26 -19.05
C GLU A 112 -23.58 4.92 -20.29
N GLU A 113 -22.34 5.41 -20.16
CA GLU A 113 -21.60 5.98 -21.28
C GLU A 113 -21.38 4.97 -22.43
N ARG A 114 -21.14 3.70 -22.11
CA ARG A 114 -21.00 2.63 -23.10
C ARG A 114 -22.28 2.44 -23.92
N VAL A 115 -23.43 2.44 -23.26
CA VAL A 115 -24.73 2.34 -23.95
C VAL A 115 -24.96 3.54 -24.87
N GLU A 116 -24.65 4.74 -24.41
CA GLU A 116 -24.73 5.97 -25.22
C GLU A 116 -23.81 5.89 -26.45
N ASN A 117 -22.64 5.24 -26.33
CA ASN A 117 -21.71 5.01 -27.41
C ASN A 117 -22.03 3.77 -28.28
N GLY A 118 -23.18 3.12 -28.04
CA GLY A 118 -23.61 1.93 -28.81
C GLY A 118 -22.84 0.65 -28.47
N LEU A 119 -22.15 0.60 -27.32
CA LEU A 119 -21.43 -0.56 -26.82
C LEU A 119 -22.25 -1.36 -25.81
N THR A 120 -21.99 -2.66 -25.71
CA THR A 120 -22.61 -3.51 -24.69
C THR A 120 -22.06 -3.14 -23.31
N PRO A 121 -22.92 -3.03 -22.27
CA PRO A 121 -22.47 -2.87 -20.90
C PRO A 121 -21.52 -3.99 -20.47
N LEU A 122 -20.50 -3.65 -19.68
CA LEU A 122 -19.60 -4.61 -19.06
C LEU A 122 -20.31 -5.36 -17.92
N HIS A 123 -20.05 -6.65 -17.80
CA HIS A 123 -20.44 -7.38 -16.60
C HIS A 123 -19.58 -6.92 -15.42
N ILE A 124 -20.22 -6.43 -14.36
CA ILE A 124 -19.52 -5.97 -13.16
C ILE A 124 -19.27 -7.18 -12.25
N ILE A 125 -18.00 -7.49 -11.99
CA ILE A 125 -17.57 -8.49 -11.02
C ILE A 125 -17.29 -7.76 -9.71
N GLU A 126 -18.20 -7.86 -8.77
CA GLU A 126 -18.05 -7.23 -7.46
C GLU A 126 -17.14 -8.08 -6.56
N VAL A 127 -16.15 -7.45 -5.97
CA VAL A 127 -15.21 -8.06 -5.03
C VAL A 127 -15.22 -7.29 -3.73
N MET A 128 -15.60 -7.96 -2.66
CA MET A 128 -15.64 -7.37 -1.32
C MET A 128 -14.22 -7.14 -0.79
N HIS A 129 -14.09 -6.18 0.12
CA HIS A 129 -12.83 -5.95 0.81
C HIS A 129 -12.39 -7.17 1.59
N LEU A 130 -11.07 -7.30 1.75
CA LEU A 130 -10.45 -8.29 2.59
C LEU A 130 -10.03 -7.66 3.91
N ASP A 131 -10.46 -8.26 5.01
CA ASP A 131 -10.08 -7.81 6.35
C ASP A 131 -8.72 -8.40 6.76
N GLY A 132 -7.96 -7.62 7.50
CA GLY A 132 -6.74 -8.08 8.17
C GLY A 132 -7.03 -9.01 9.34
N VAL A 133 -6.00 -9.64 9.86
CA VAL A 133 -6.09 -10.67 10.93
C VAL A 133 -6.74 -10.13 12.23
N GLU A 134 -6.47 -8.87 12.57
CA GLU A 134 -7.05 -8.21 13.75
C GLU A 134 -8.25 -7.32 13.41
N GLY A 135 -8.78 -7.44 12.19
CA GLY A 135 -9.84 -6.61 11.66
C GLY A 135 -9.31 -5.40 10.89
N GLY A 136 -10.23 -4.60 10.35
CA GLY A 136 -9.90 -3.50 9.45
C GLY A 136 -9.59 -3.95 8.04
N ILE A 137 -9.91 -3.11 7.06
CA ILE A 137 -9.71 -3.40 5.63
C ILE A 137 -8.22 -3.37 5.30
N ILE A 138 -7.73 -4.39 4.60
CA ILE A 138 -6.37 -4.38 4.05
C ILE A 138 -6.32 -3.34 2.93
N SER A 139 -5.61 -2.25 3.17
CA SER A 139 -5.51 -1.13 2.25
C SER A 139 -4.09 -0.55 2.21
N SER A 140 -3.75 0.09 1.08
CA SER A 140 -2.45 0.76 0.95
C SER A 140 -2.24 1.83 2.03
N SER A 141 -3.29 2.57 2.42
CA SER A 141 -3.20 3.56 3.49
C SER A 141 -2.89 2.93 4.85
N ALA A 142 -3.57 1.82 5.19
CA ALA A 142 -3.28 1.10 6.44
C ALA A 142 -1.85 0.57 6.49
N ILE A 143 -1.32 0.14 5.34
CA ILE A 143 0.06 -0.35 5.23
C ILE A 143 1.06 0.81 5.35
N ARG A 144 0.83 1.95 4.65
CA ARG A 144 1.66 3.15 4.77
C ARG A 144 1.72 3.69 6.19
N ASN A 145 0.60 3.63 6.89
CA ASN A 145 0.50 4.07 8.30
C ASN A 145 1.08 3.05 9.29
N GLY A 146 1.60 1.92 8.84
CA GLY A 146 2.23 0.93 9.70
C GLY A 146 1.25 0.10 10.55
N TYR A 147 -0.05 0.11 10.23
CA TYR A 147 -1.03 -0.69 10.97
C TYR A 147 -0.98 -2.17 10.63
N MET A 148 -0.70 -2.48 9.37
CA MET A 148 -0.63 -3.86 8.90
C MET A 148 0.37 -4.02 7.75
N ASP A 149 0.78 -5.27 7.49
CA ASP A 149 1.56 -5.63 6.32
C ASP A 149 0.67 -5.92 5.10
N GLN A 150 1.27 -6.25 3.96
CA GLN A 150 0.56 -6.55 2.71
C GLN A 150 -0.35 -7.80 2.79
N GLU A 151 -0.17 -8.65 3.79
CA GLU A 151 -1.00 -9.83 4.06
C GLU A 151 -2.10 -9.56 5.11
N GLY A 152 -2.14 -8.35 5.69
CA GLY A 152 -3.11 -7.96 6.71
C GLY A 152 -2.74 -8.41 8.12
N HIS A 153 -1.48 -8.76 8.38
CA HIS A 153 -1.01 -8.99 9.73
C HIS A 153 -0.63 -7.66 10.40
N PRO A 154 -0.76 -7.54 11.73
CA PRO A 154 -0.29 -6.36 12.45
C PRO A 154 1.19 -6.11 12.15
N TRP A 155 1.49 -5.01 11.45
CA TRP A 155 2.82 -4.78 10.90
C TRP A 155 3.91 -4.77 11.95
N MET A 156 3.69 -4.06 13.06
CA MET A 156 4.66 -3.99 14.13
C MET A 156 4.90 -5.34 14.81
N ALA A 157 3.82 -6.10 15.09
CA ALA A 157 3.95 -7.43 15.69
C ALA A 157 4.75 -8.38 14.79
N GLU A 158 4.51 -8.32 13.48
CA GLU A 158 5.23 -9.15 12.51
C GLU A 158 6.70 -8.74 12.38
N GLN A 159 7.02 -7.44 12.38
CA GLN A 159 8.40 -6.95 12.37
C GLN A 159 9.14 -7.33 13.64
N LEU A 160 8.49 -7.18 14.81
CA LEU A 160 9.05 -7.64 16.07
C LEU A 160 9.28 -9.15 16.07
N ARG A 161 8.36 -9.93 15.52
CA ARG A 161 8.50 -11.39 15.40
C ARG A 161 9.69 -11.78 14.51
N LYS A 162 9.82 -11.16 13.35
CA LYS A 162 10.90 -11.43 12.38
C LYS A 162 12.27 -10.99 12.89
N SER A 163 12.32 -9.89 13.64
CA SER A 163 13.55 -9.25 14.11
C SER A 163 13.84 -9.50 15.59
N ARG A 164 13.09 -10.39 16.21
CA ARG A 164 12.99 -10.57 17.66
C ARG A 164 14.32 -10.51 18.42
N LEU A 165 15.33 -11.24 17.96
CA LEU A 165 16.59 -11.33 18.70
C LEU A 165 17.43 -10.04 18.55
N LYS A 166 17.49 -9.46 17.37
CA LYS A 166 18.31 -8.27 17.11
C LYS A 166 17.68 -7.02 17.70
N MET A 167 16.36 -6.86 17.52
CA MET A 167 15.63 -5.70 18.00
C MET A 167 15.54 -5.67 19.52
N VAL A 168 15.20 -6.80 20.17
CA VAL A 168 15.14 -6.90 21.62
C VAL A 168 16.51 -6.62 22.23
N ALA A 169 17.59 -7.14 21.65
CA ALA A 169 18.94 -6.86 22.12
C ALA A 169 19.31 -5.38 21.99
N ALA A 170 18.94 -4.72 20.89
CA ALA A 170 19.18 -3.29 20.69
C ALA A 170 18.35 -2.44 21.68
N LEU A 171 17.07 -2.76 21.86
CA LEU A 171 16.19 -2.09 22.80
C LEU A 171 16.60 -2.29 24.26
N ASP A 172 17.01 -3.51 24.65
CA ASP A 172 17.48 -3.80 26.02
C ASP A 172 18.77 -3.04 26.37
N MET A 173 19.62 -2.73 25.38
CA MET A 173 20.86 -2.00 25.64
C MET A 173 20.63 -0.51 25.91
N GLU A 174 19.60 0.09 25.35
CA GLU A 174 19.39 1.55 25.39
C GLU A 174 18.21 1.99 26.25
N LEU A 175 17.21 1.12 26.48
CA LEU A 175 15.99 1.46 27.18
C LEU A 175 16.10 1.20 28.69
N LYS A 176 16.56 2.20 29.43
CA LYS A 176 16.44 2.24 30.88
C LYS A 176 15.10 2.83 31.36
N THR A 177 14.30 3.33 30.47
CA THR A 177 13.03 4.02 30.72
C THR A 177 11.93 3.51 29.78
N PRO A 178 10.65 3.67 30.12
CA PRO A 178 9.56 3.25 29.24
C PRO A 178 9.67 3.84 27.84
N MET A 179 9.48 3.00 26.83
CA MET A 179 9.49 3.38 25.42
C MET A 179 8.19 4.08 25.06
N GLY A 180 8.28 5.19 24.33
CA GLY A 180 7.13 5.79 23.66
C GLY A 180 7.03 5.27 22.22
N ILE A 181 5.87 4.73 21.85
CA ILE A 181 5.60 4.28 20.48
C ILE A 181 4.59 5.22 19.87
N LEU A 182 4.93 5.79 18.72
CA LEU A 182 4.07 6.70 17.97
C LEU A 182 3.56 5.99 16.72
N PHE A 183 2.25 5.94 16.60
CA PHE A 183 1.53 5.54 15.41
C PHE A 183 0.82 6.75 14.85
N GLU A 184 0.84 6.88 13.53
CA GLU A 184 0.13 7.92 12.84
C GLU A 184 -1.38 7.70 12.90
N GLY A 185 -2.10 8.81 12.99
CA GLY A 185 -3.53 8.85 12.70
C GLY A 185 -3.82 8.90 11.21
N PRO A 186 -5.05 9.28 10.80
CA PRO A 186 -5.40 9.44 9.40
C PRO A 186 -4.45 10.43 8.69
N GLU A 187 -4.10 10.13 7.45
CA GLU A 187 -3.20 10.97 6.62
C GLU A 187 -3.66 12.45 6.48
N ASP A 188 -4.92 12.74 6.79
CA ASP A 188 -5.52 14.07 6.62
C ASP A 188 -4.98 15.14 7.57
N ASP A 189 -4.41 14.75 8.73
CA ASP A 189 -3.90 15.72 9.72
C ASP A 189 -2.78 15.13 10.62
N PRO A 190 -1.67 14.70 10.03
CA PRO A 190 -0.63 13.94 10.75
C PRO A 190 0.08 14.76 11.84
N GLU A 191 0.31 16.07 11.61
CA GLU A 191 1.03 16.92 12.57
C GLU A 191 0.25 17.14 13.88
N ILE A 192 -1.07 17.30 13.80
CA ILE A 192 -1.92 17.48 14.98
C ILE A 192 -1.94 16.20 15.82
N GLY A 193 -2.09 15.04 15.17
CA GLY A 193 -2.04 13.75 15.84
C GLY A 193 -0.71 13.51 16.54
N MET A 194 0.40 13.83 15.85
CA MET A 194 1.75 13.69 16.38
C MET A 194 1.99 14.62 17.57
N ALA A 195 1.62 15.89 17.49
CA ALA A 195 1.77 16.85 18.58
C ALA A 195 1.00 16.38 19.83
N ALA A 196 -0.24 15.92 19.66
CA ALA A 196 -1.04 15.40 20.79
C ALA A 196 -0.42 14.13 21.41
N ALA A 197 0.14 13.24 20.58
CA ALA A 197 0.81 12.04 21.07
C ALA A 197 2.08 12.39 21.87
N LEU A 198 2.87 13.34 21.40
CA LEU A 198 4.09 13.80 22.08
C LEU A 198 3.78 14.50 23.41
N ASP A 199 2.74 15.35 23.46
CA ASP A 199 2.26 15.99 24.69
C ASP A 199 1.76 14.98 25.73
N GLY A 200 1.22 13.85 25.29
CA GLY A 200 0.74 12.76 26.15
C GLY A 200 1.85 11.86 26.69
N LEU A 201 3.09 11.98 26.26
CA LEU A 201 4.18 11.13 26.74
C LEU A 201 4.53 11.48 28.20
N PRO A 202 4.68 10.45 29.05
CA PRO A 202 5.15 10.68 30.43
C PRO A 202 6.58 11.21 30.43
N SER A 203 6.88 12.14 31.33
CA SER A 203 8.24 12.69 31.48
C SER A 203 8.88 12.16 32.79
N PRO A 204 10.11 11.61 32.77
CA PRO A 204 10.93 11.35 31.59
C PRO A 204 10.40 10.17 30.77
N HIS A 205 10.46 10.29 29.45
CA HIS A 205 10.19 9.19 28.53
C HIS A 205 11.51 8.55 28.04
N GLY A 206 11.43 7.31 27.62
CA GLY A 206 12.52 6.60 26.96
C GLY A 206 12.60 6.92 25.47
N ALA A 207 13.11 5.96 24.70
CA ALA A 207 13.20 6.10 23.26
C ALA A 207 11.83 6.32 22.60
N ILE A 208 11.79 7.20 21.61
CA ILE A 208 10.65 7.43 20.76
C ILE A 208 10.78 6.54 19.52
N VAL A 209 9.78 5.70 19.30
CA VAL A 209 9.70 4.80 18.16
C VAL A 209 8.58 5.26 17.24
N THR A 210 8.91 5.53 15.98
CA THR A 210 7.90 5.76 14.93
C THR A 210 7.63 4.48 14.16
N VAL A 211 6.39 4.29 13.71
CA VAL A 211 5.97 3.12 12.94
C VAL A 211 5.30 3.58 11.65
N GLY A 212 5.85 3.14 10.53
CA GLY A 212 5.42 3.54 9.20
C GLY A 212 6.16 4.77 8.67
N ASP A 213 6.21 4.86 7.33
CA ASP A 213 6.93 5.94 6.64
C ASP A 213 6.26 7.30 6.88
N VAL A 214 4.93 7.33 6.91
CA VAL A 214 4.14 8.57 7.16
C VAL A 214 4.48 9.15 8.52
N THR A 215 4.37 8.35 9.59
CA THR A 215 4.67 8.79 10.96
C THR A 215 6.10 9.30 11.09
N THR A 216 7.05 8.57 10.50
CA THR A 216 8.46 8.95 10.52
C THR A 216 8.70 10.27 9.81
N LYS A 217 8.16 10.44 8.61
CA LYS A 217 8.28 11.68 7.82
C LYS A 217 7.64 12.87 8.54
N THR A 218 6.43 12.70 9.07
CA THR A 218 5.73 13.76 9.83
C THR A 218 6.59 14.25 11.01
N MET A 219 7.18 13.34 11.77
CA MET A 219 8.05 13.71 12.89
C MET A 219 9.28 14.49 12.42
N LEU A 220 9.91 14.09 11.31
CA LEU A 220 11.05 14.77 10.72
C LEU A 220 10.67 16.17 10.20
N ASP A 221 9.51 16.33 9.56
CA ASP A 221 9.00 17.63 9.07
C ASP A 221 8.72 18.60 10.21
N MET A 222 8.34 18.12 11.38
CA MET A 222 8.23 18.90 12.61
C MET A 222 9.60 19.25 13.23
N GLY A 223 10.71 18.88 12.61
CA GLY A 223 12.08 19.11 13.10
C GLY A 223 12.48 18.20 14.27
N LEU A 224 11.76 17.13 14.48
CA LEU A 224 12.03 16.13 15.52
C LEU A 224 12.61 14.86 14.87
N THR A 225 13.45 14.15 15.63
CA THR A 225 14.05 12.90 15.12
C THR A 225 13.69 11.75 16.07
N PRO A 226 13.09 10.66 15.57
CA PRO A 226 12.83 9.49 16.40
C PRO A 226 14.15 8.79 16.77
N ASP A 227 14.17 8.09 17.90
CA ASP A 227 15.29 7.24 18.28
C ASP A 227 15.32 5.95 17.44
N ILE A 228 14.14 5.45 17.06
CA ILE A 228 13.98 4.27 16.21
C ILE A 228 12.87 4.53 15.20
N ALA A 229 13.11 4.24 13.92
CA ALA A 229 12.08 4.25 12.89
C ALA A 229 11.87 2.86 12.33
N LEU A 230 10.62 2.41 12.32
CA LEU A 230 10.18 1.17 11.67
C LEU A 230 9.49 1.56 10.36
N ILE A 231 10.20 1.46 9.25
CA ILE A 231 9.71 1.86 7.93
C ILE A 231 9.63 0.68 6.97
N ASP A 232 8.69 0.71 6.04
CA ASP A 232 8.53 -0.38 5.06
C ASP A 232 9.52 -0.28 3.88
N GLY A 233 10.18 0.86 3.73
CA GLY A 233 11.19 1.10 2.72
C GLY A 233 10.65 1.09 1.29
N GLN A 234 9.34 1.23 1.08
CA GLN A 234 8.70 1.22 -0.23
C GLN A 234 8.30 2.62 -0.73
N THR A 235 8.39 3.62 0.13
CA THR A 235 8.22 5.03 -0.23
C THR A 235 9.45 5.52 -1.01
N LYS A 236 9.35 6.63 -1.74
CA LYS A 236 10.49 7.26 -2.43
C LYS A 236 11.62 7.48 -1.42
N ARG A 237 12.51 6.52 -1.35
CA ARG A 237 13.54 6.36 -0.30
C ARG A 237 14.47 7.56 -0.16
N THR A 238 14.74 8.22 -1.28
CA THR A 238 15.75 9.29 -1.31
C THR A 238 15.44 10.42 -0.36
N GLU A 239 14.18 10.85 -0.25
CA GLU A 239 13.80 11.94 0.64
C GLU A 239 13.89 11.54 2.11
N LEU A 240 13.31 10.39 2.48
CA LEU A 240 13.32 9.91 3.86
C LEU A 240 14.75 9.54 4.31
N ASP A 241 15.52 8.88 3.45
CA ASP A 241 16.90 8.52 3.73
C ASP A 241 17.83 9.74 3.84
N GLU A 242 17.58 10.81 3.06
CA GLU A 242 18.32 12.05 3.16
C GLU A 242 18.01 12.78 4.46
N ASP A 243 16.74 12.88 4.84
CA ASP A 243 16.33 13.50 6.09
C ASP A 243 16.90 12.76 7.32
N LEU A 244 16.96 11.44 7.26
CA LEU A 244 17.53 10.60 8.32
C LEU A 244 19.08 10.71 8.39
N LYS A 245 19.76 10.93 7.28
CA LYS A 245 21.21 11.12 7.22
C LYS A 245 21.67 12.49 7.73
N VAL A 246 20.83 13.51 7.67
CA VAL A 246 21.15 14.90 8.07
C VAL A 246 21.36 15.02 9.59
N ASN A 247 20.80 14.11 10.40
CA ASN A 247 20.94 14.13 11.85
C ASN A 247 21.51 12.83 12.47
N PRO A 248 22.68 12.35 12.06
CA PRO A 248 23.20 11.04 12.48
C PRO A 248 23.47 10.94 13.99
N GLN A 249 23.56 12.05 14.71
CA GLN A 249 23.85 12.05 16.15
C GLN A 249 22.61 11.76 17.04
N ARG A 250 21.40 11.78 16.46
CA ARG A 250 20.15 11.54 17.18
C ARG A 250 19.47 10.23 16.76
N PHE A 251 19.96 9.60 15.72
CA PHE A 251 19.35 8.44 15.11
C PHE A 251 20.12 7.18 15.45
N HIS A 252 19.56 6.34 16.28
CA HIS A 252 20.26 5.15 16.74
C HIS A 252 20.01 3.90 15.90
N HIS A 253 18.81 3.71 15.33
CA HIS A 253 18.50 2.51 14.55
C HIS A 253 17.43 2.72 13.48
N HIS A 254 17.74 2.29 12.26
CA HIS A 254 16.77 2.10 11.18
C HIS A 254 16.38 0.63 11.07
N ILE A 255 15.11 0.35 10.97
CA ILE A 255 14.64 -0.98 10.62
C ILE A 255 13.84 -0.86 9.34
N HIS A 256 14.44 -1.31 8.23
CA HIS A 256 13.75 -1.42 6.95
C HIS A 256 13.01 -2.75 6.87
N ALA A 257 11.72 -2.71 6.62
CA ALA A 257 10.94 -3.86 6.21
C ALA A 257 11.11 -4.04 4.70
N GLU A 258 12.22 -4.61 4.26
CA GLU A 258 12.32 -5.04 2.87
C GLU A 258 11.52 -6.33 2.63
N LYS A 259 11.29 -6.67 1.35
CA LYS A 259 10.60 -7.91 0.89
C LYS A 259 11.10 -9.22 1.55
N ASN A 260 12.13 -9.13 2.36
CA ASN A 260 12.71 -10.17 3.22
C ASN A 260 13.19 -9.53 4.53
N PRO A 261 13.43 -10.33 5.56
CA PRO A 261 13.40 -9.91 6.95
C PRO A 261 14.22 -8.65 7.20
N VAL A 262 13.67 -7.83 8.06
CA VAL A 262 14.24 -6.61 8.62
C VAL A 262 15.73 -6.75 8.79
N ASP A 263 16.51 -6.03 8.00
CA ASP A 263 17.93 -5.86 8.22
C ASP A 263 18.15 -4.70 9.18
N PHE A 264 18.71 -4.98 10.34
CA PHE A 264 19.28 -3.96 11.18
C PHE A 264 20.47 -3.34 10.46
N VAL A 265 20.36 -2.10 10.08
CA VAL A 265 21.53 -1.32 9.69
C VAL A 265 22.17 -0.84 10.99
N ASN A 266 23.19 -1.54 11.47
CA ASN A 266 24.10 -0.97 12.45
C ASN A 266 24.84 0.17 11.73
N LEU A 267 24.65 1.37 12.18
CA LEU A 267 25.49 2.51 11.85
C LEU A 267 26.82 2.40 12.59
#